data_6a527e7bf92ded52a3018c23a37c312f
#
_entry.id   6a527e7bf92ded52a3018c23a37c312f
#
_cell.length_a   1.000
_cell.length_b   1.000
_cell.length_c   1.000
_cell.angle_alpha   90.00
_cell.angle_beta   90.00
_cell.angle_gamma   90.00
#
_symmetry.space_group_name_H-M   'P 1'
#
loop_
_entity.id
_entity.type
_entity.pdbx_description
1 polymer ?
#
loop_
_entity_poly.entity_id
_entity_poly.type
_entity_poly.pdbx_seq_one_letter_code
_entity_poly.pdbx_strand_id
1 'polypeptide(L)'
;MDSLSFSLSIPLDEDGLLEMECDYCKGRFMLSKKTFDDDNNLDFFCPICGLPNKMDTFYCPEVLEIARQVATNYAMDEIYKQFSKTFKGFNKNGLVKMSMKKPKHVSVSELYTPINEYKMLHLDCCDINIKATSFDDSIGVYCPICGGTRL
;
A
#
# COMPACT_ATOMS: atom_id res chain seq x y z
N MET A 1 -8.65 2.99 23.54
CA MET A 1 -8.75 2.07 22.36
C MET A 1 -7.35 1.68 21.98
N ASP A 2 -7.04 0.41 22.08
CA ASP A 2 -5.74 -0.08 21.60
C ASP A 2 -5.73 0.04 20.09
N SER A 3 -4.83 0.85 19.56
CA SER A 3 -4.64 0.97 18.13
C SER A 3 -4.05 -0.34 17.60
N LEU A 4 -4.82 -1.05 16.79
CA LEU A 4 -4.36 -2.24 16.11
C LEU A 4 -3.45 -1.82 14.98
N SER A 5 -2.17 -2.13 15.09
CA SER A 5 -1.21 -1.94 14.02
C SER A 5 -0.79 -3.30 13.45
N PHE A 6 -0.85 -3.41 12.14
CA PHE A 6 -0.25 -4.53 11.41
C PHE A 6 0.70 -3.96 10.36
N SER A 7 1.78 -4.68 10.09
CA SER A 7 2.75 -4.28 9.08
C SER A 7 2.57 -5.13 7.83
N LEU A 8 2.57 -4.46 6.70
CA LEU A 8 2.58 -5.09 5.38
C LEU A 8 3.93 -4.78 4.72
N SER A 9 4.65 -5.83 4.31
CA SER A 9 5.86 -5.66 3.53
C SER A 9 5.49 -5.57 2.06
N ILE A 10 5.79 -4.42 1.44
CA ILE A 10 5.61 -4.20 0.01
C ILE A 10 6.98 -4.42 -0.65
N PRO A 11 7.10 -5.30 -1.67
CA PRO A 11 8.36 -5.51 -2.36
C PRO A 11 8.79 -4.25 -3.10
N LEU A 12 10.06 -3.94 -2.99
CA LEU A 12 10.72 -2.89 -3.76
C LEU A 12 11.42 -3.53 -4.95
N ASP A 13 11.69 -2.74 -5.99
CA ASP A 13 12.50 -3.19 -7.10
C ASP A 13 14.01 -3.25 -6.74
N GLU A 14 14.84 -3.60 -7.73
CA GLU A 14 16.30 -3.70 -7.55
C GLU A 14 16.95 -2.38 -7.11
N ASP A 15 16.33 -1.26 -7.44
CA ASP A 15 16.81 0.09 -7.11
C ASP A 15 16.18 0.64 -5.82
N GLY A 16 15.37 -0.14 -5.14
CA GLY A 16 14.68 0.27 -3.91
C GLY A 16 13.48 1.18 -4.13
N LEU A 17 12.86 1.10 -5.30
CA LEU A 17 11.70 1.89 -5.69
C LEU A 17 10.41 1.09 -5.54
N LEU A 18 9.33 1.79 -5.19
CA LEU A 18 7.98 1.26 -5.02
C LEU A 18 7.09 1.68 -6.18
N GLU A 19 6.35 0.72 -6.75
CA GLU A 19 5.34 1.02 -7.76
C GLU A 19 4.11 1.67 -7.13
N MET A 20 3.64 2.70 -7.79
CA MET A 20 2.46 3.48 -7.42
C MET A 20 1.55 3.72 -8.60
N GLU A 21 0.29 4.01 -8.32
CA GLU A 21 -0.73 4.34 -9.31
C GLU A 21 -1.47 5.61 -8.91
N CYS A 22 -1.69 6.49 -9.87
CA CYS A 22 -2.47 7.71 -9.66
C CYS A 22 -3.97 7.42 -9.75
N ASP A 23 -4.76 7.90 -8.79
CA ASP A 23 -6.20 7.74 -8.79
C ASP A 23 -6.90 8.49 -9.94
N TYR A 24 -6.32 9.58 -10.41
CA TYR A 24 -6.90 10.41 -11.47
C TYR A 24 -6.63 9.85 -12.87
N CYS A 25 -5.36 9.66 -13.22
CA CYS A 25 -4.97 9.25 -14.57
C CYS A 25 -4.73 7.76 -14.72
N LYS A 26 -4.70 7.00 -13.61
CA LYS A 26 -4.36 5.57 -13.57
C LYS A 26 -2.95 5.25 -14.10
N GLY A 27 -2.14 6.27 -14.28
CA GLY A 27 -0.73 6.10 -14.67
C GLY A 27 0.08 5.50 -13.53
N ARG A 28 0.98 4.57 -13.88
CA ARG A 28 1.87 3.91 -12.92
C ARG A 28 3.28 4.44 -13.06
N PHE A 29 3.93 4.58 -11.94
CA PHE A 29 5.30 5.07 -11.81
C PHE A 29 5.93 4.48 -10.56
N MET A 30 7.24 4.66 -10.39
CA MET A 30 7.94 4.17 -9.21
C MET A 30 8.68 5.30 -8.51
N LEU A 31 8.61 5.28 -7.19
CA LEU A 31 9.27 6.24 -6.31
C LEU A 31 10.10 5.55 -5.23
N SER A 32 11.17 6.22 -4.79
CA SER A 32 11.96 5.74 -3.66
C SER A 32 11.19 5.86 -2.35
N LYS A 33 11.32 4.88 -1.48
CA LYS A 33 10.76 4.91 -0.13
C LYS A 33 11.19 6.16 0.65
N LYS A 34 12.41 6.63 0.48
CA LYS A 34 12.91 7.84 1.14
C LYS A 34 12.11 9.09 0.82
N THR A 35 11.53 9.16 -0.39
CA THR A 35 10.67 10.28 -0.80
C THR A 35 9.37 10.31 0.00
N PHE A 36 8.95 9.17 0.55
CA PHE A 36 7.72 9.03 1.34
C PHE A 36 7.89 9.29 2.83
N ASP A 37 9.05 9.00 3.36
CA ASP A 37 9.33 9.09 4.80
C ASP A 37 9.61 10.54 5.24
N ASP A 38 9.55 11.50 4.31
CA ASP A 38 9.70 12.91 4.64
C ASP A 38 8.37 13.49 5.14
N ASP A 39 8.21 13.56 6.45
CA ASP A 39 7.01 14.06 7.15
C ASP A 39 6.57 15.49 6.76
N ASN A 40 7.40 16.21 6.00
CA ASN A 40 7.12 17.57 5.55
C ASN A 40 6.29 17.63 4.26
N ASN A 41 6.10 16.52 3.56
CA ASN A 41 5.36 16.49 2.30
C ASN A 41 3.92 16.02 2.54
N LEU A 42 3.02 16.96 2.70
CA LEU A 42 1.59 16.70 2.89
C LEU A 42 0.87 16.28 1.60
N ASP A 43 1.33 16.78 0.47
CA ASP A 43 0.77 16.50 -0.86
C ASP A 43 1.87 16.08 -1.83
N PHE A 44 1.55 15.09 -2.65
CA PHE A 44 2.40 14.61 -3.74
C PHE A 44 1.76 14.93 -5.08
N PHE A 45 2.58 15.28 -6.06
CA PHE A 45 2.14 15.50 -7.42
C PHE A 45 2.34 14.22 -8.24
N CYS A 46 1.33 13.83 -9.01
CA CYS A 46 1.47 12.69 -9.90
C CYS A 46 2.51 13.00 -10.98
N PRO A 47 3.55 12.16 -11.16
CA PRO A 47 4.54 12.38 -12.21
C PRO A 47 3.97 12.35 -13.63
N ILE A 48 2.81 11.75 -13.83
CA ILE A 48 2.20 11.56 -15.15
C ILE A 48 1.23 12.70 -15.50
N CYS A 49 0.29 13.02 -14.60
CA CYS A 49 -0.73 14.05 -14.89
C CYS A 49 -0.49 15.37 -14.14
N GLY A 50 0.45 15.44 -13.21
CA GLY A 50 0.79 16.63 -12.45
C GLY A 50 -0.23 17.05 -11.39
N LEU A 51 -1.30 16.31 -11.18
CA LEU A 51 -2.30 16.62 -10.17
C LEU A 51 -1.82 16.24 -8.77
N PRO A 52 -2.02 17.11 -7.77
CA PRO A 52 -1.67 16.82 -6.38
C PRO A 52 -2.69 15.89 -5.73
N ASN A 53 -2.22 15.01 -4.88
CA ASN A 53 -3.05 14.19 -4.02
C ASN A 53 -2.28 13.79 -2.76
N LYS A 54 -2.99 13.24 -1.80
CA LYS A 54 -2.37 12.67 -0.61
C LYS A 54 -1.60 11.41 -0.98
N MET A 55 -0.50 11.18 -0.28
CA MET A 55 0.39 10.08 -0.54
C MET A 55 -0.28 8.70 -0.48
N ASP A 56 -1.13 8.48 0.50
CA ASP A 56 -1.83 7.22 0.71
C ASP A 56 -2.78 6.84 -0.44
N THR A 57 -3.16 7.81 -1.29
CA THR A 57 -4.00 7.58 -2.47
C THR A 57 -3.24 7.02 -3.66
N PHE A 58 -1.91 7.01 -3.63
CA PHE A 58 -1.07 6.52 -4.73
C PHE A 58 -0.71 5.02 -4.61
N TYR A 59 -1.12 4.35 -3.57
CA TYR A 59 -0.90 2.90 -3.49
C TYR A 59 -1.66 2.15 -4.59
N CYS A 60 -0.98 1.20 -5.21
CA CYS A 60 -1.62 0.34 -6.22
C CYS A 60 -2.80 -0.42 -5.63
N PRO A 61 -3.88 -0.64 -6.41
CA PRO A 61 -5.05 -1.40 -5.95
C PRO A 61 -4.71 -2.78 -5.39
N GLU A 62 -3.71 -3.44 -5.96
CA GLU A 62 -3.24 -4.76 -5.52
C GLU A 62 -2.67 -4.72 -4.09
N VAL A 63 -1.95 -3.66 -3.75
CA VAL A 63 -1.42 -3.43 -2.39
C VAL A 63 -2.56 -3.23 -1.39
N LEU A 64 -3.54 -2.41 -1.76
CA LEU A 64 -4.71 -2.14 -0.91
C LEU A 64 -5.55 -3.40 -0.68
N GLU A 65 -5.71 -4.24 -1.70
CA GLU A 65 -6.44 -5.50 -1.58
C GLU A 65 -5.74 -6.48 -0.63
N ILE A 66 -4.41 -6.60 -0.74
CA ILE A 66 -3.62 -7.42 0.18
C ILE A 66 -3.73 -6.90 1.61
N ALA A 67 -3.62 -5.59 1.81
CA ALA A 67 -3.79 -4.97 3.12
C ALA A 67 -5.15 -5.29 3.72
N ARG A 68 -6.22 -5.24 2.91
CA ARG A 68 -7.57 -5.62 3.32
C ARG A 68 -7.65 -7.09 3.73
N GLN A 69 -7.07 -7.99 2.95
CA GLN A 69 -7.07 -9.44 3.23
C GLN A 69 -6.35 -9.74 4.56
N VAL A 70 -5.19 -9.14 4.78
CA VAL A 70 -4.42 -9.27 6.03
C VAL A 70 -5.22 -8.73 7.22
N ALA A 71 -5.79 -7.54 7.09
CA ALA A 71 -6.61 -6.94 8.15
C ALA A 71 -7.85 -7.77 8.47
N THR A 72 -8.50 -8.34 7.46
CA THR A 72 -9.67 -9.23 7.63
C THR A 72 -9.29 -10.48 8.40
N ASN A 73 -8.19 -11.14 8.05
CA ASN A 73 -7.71 -12.34 8.73
C ASN A 73 -7.38 -12.03 10.20
N TYR A 74 -6.72 -10.92 10.44
CA TYR A 74 -6.42 -10.47 11.80
C TYR A 74 -7.69 -10.22 12.62
N ALA A 75 -8.66 -9.50 12.06
CA ALA A 75 -9.94 -9.23 12.73
C ALA A 75 -10.69 -10.52 13.07
N MET A 76 -10.71 -11.48 12.15
CA MET A 76 -11.32 -12.81 12.37
C MET A 76 -10.66 -13.55 13.53
N ASP A 77 -9.33 -13.53 13.63
CA ASP A 77 -8.59 -14.18 14.71
C ASP A 77 -8.87 -13.51 16.07
N GLU A 78 -8.92 -12.19 16.13
CA GLU A 78 -9.23 -11.47 17.37
C GLU A 78 -10.67 -11.72 17.84
N ILE A 79 -11.63 -11.69 16.95
CA ILE A 79 -13.03 -12.04 17.25
C ILE A 79 -13.10 -13.48 17.78
N TYR A 80 -12.45 -14.41 17.12
CA TYR A 80 -12.42 -15.81 17.54
C TYR A 80 -11.82 -15.98 18.94
N LYS A 81 -10.71 -15.31 19.24
CA LYS A 81 -10.07 -15.35 20.56
C LYS A 81 -10.99 -14.82 21.66
N GLN A 82 -11.65 -13.69 21.43
CA GLN A 82 -12.56 -13.07 22.41
C GLN A 82 -13.77 -13.97 22.68
N PHE A 83 -14.44 -14.46 21.62
CA PHE A 83 -15.58 -15.34 21.78
C PHE A 83 -15.21 -16.70 22.39
N SER A 84 -14.06 -17.26 22.01
CA SER A 84 -13.60 -18.53 22.59
C SER A 84 -13.36 -18.43 24.09
N LYS A 85 -12.86 -17.30 24.59
CA LYS A 85 -12.71 -17.04 26.03
C LYS A 85 -14.06 -16.99 26.72
N THR A 86 -15.02 -16.30 26.14
CA THR A 86 -16.39 -16.17 26.66
C THR A 86 -17.09 -17.55 26.73
N PHE A 87 -17.01 -18.33 25.65
CA PHE A 87 -17.64 -19.67 25.62
C PHE A 87 -17.00 -20.66 26.58
N LYS A 88 -15.69 -20.58 26.82
CA LYS A 88 -15.03 -21.39 27.85
C LYS A 88 -15.58 -21.07 29.25
N GLY A 89 -15.93 -19.81 29.50
CA GLY A 89 -16.57 -19.39 30.75
C GLY A 89 -17.96 -19.99 30.92
N PHE A 90 -18.79 -19.96 29.86
CA PHE A 90 -20.13 -20.55 29.89
C PHE A 90 -20.13 -22.08 30.00
N ASN A 91 -19.20 -22.76 29.33
CA ASN A 91 -19.08 -24.21 29.37
C ASN A 91 -18.69 -24.75 30.76
N LYS A 92 -18.02 -23.96 31.61
CA LYS A 92 -17.72 -24.34 32.98
C LYS A 92 -18.96 -24.50 33.87
N ASN A 93 -20.03 -23.78 33.56
CA ASN A 93 -21.29 -23.81 34.33
C ASN A 93 -22.22 -24.96 33.90
N GLY A 94 -21.86 -25.79 32.95
CA GLY A 94 -22.50 -27.08 32.64
C GLY A 94 -23.87 -27.04 31.98
N LEU A 95 -24.47 -25.86 31.76
CA LEU A 95 -25.82 -25.72 31.22
C LEU A 95 -25.93 -25.73 29.70
N VAL A 96 -24.89 -25.31 28.99
CA VAL A 96 -24.88 -25.26 27.52
C VAL A 96 -23.48 -25.58 27.00
N LYS A 97 -23.36 -26.56 26.12
CA LYS A 97 -22.11 -26.83 25.38
C LYS A 97 -22.11 -26.01 24.10
N MET A 98 -21.35 -24.94 24.09
CA MET A 98 -21.12 -24.12 22.90
C MET A 98 -19.72 -24.38 22.35
N SER A 99 -19.62 -24.64 21.04
CA SER A 99 -18.35 -24.77 20.35
C SER A 99 -18.31 -23.81 19.15
N MET A 100 -17.17 -23.17 18.96
CA MET A 100 -16.94 -22.30 17.84
C MET A 100 -15.81 -22.88 17.00
N LYS A 101 -16.06 -23.03 15.69
CA LYS A 101 -15.03 -23.45 14.74
C LYS A 101 -14.05 -22.28 14.49
N LYS A 102 -12.77 -22.60 14.36
CA LYS A 102 -11.76 -21.64 13.96
C LYS A 102 -12.14 -21.06 12.59
N PRO A 103 -12.09 -19.72 12.40
CA PRO A 103 -12.39 -19.12 11.12
C PRO A 103 -11.41 -19.58 10.05
N LYS A 104 -11.91 -19.72 8.83
CA LYS A 104 -11.04 -19.93 7.67
C LYS A 104 -10.52 -18.57 7.23
N HIS A 105 -9.20 -18.42 7.15
CA HIS A 105 -8.59 -17.22 6.62
C HIS A 105 -8.85 -17.08 5.13
N VAL A 106 -8.98 -15.84 4.69
CA VAL A 106 -8.92 -15.50 3.27
C VAL A 106 -7.49 -15.70 2.80
N SER A 107 -7.30 -16.34 1.65
CA SER A 107 -5.96 -16.47 1.06
C SER A 107 -5.43 -15.09 0.71
N VAL A 108 -4.21 -14.80 1.19
CA VAL A 108 -3.53 -13.54 0.89
C VAL A 108 -2.84 -13.70 -0.46
N SER A 109 -3.17 -12.80 -1.40
CA SER A 109 -2.52 -12.76 -2.70
C SER A 109 -1.05 -12.35 -2.57
N GLU A 110 -0.20 -12.85 -3.43
CA GLU A 110 1.20 -12.41 -3.52
C GLU A 110 1.29 -11.13 -4.35
N LEU A 111 2.14 -10.21 -3.92
CA LEU A 111 2.50 -9.04 -4.72
C LEU A 111 3.51 -9.48 -5.78
N TYR A 112 3.15 -9.27 -7.04
CA TYR A 112 4.05 -9.52 -8.15
C TYR A 112 4.94 -8.31 -8.42
N THR A 113 6.17 -8.58 -8.86
CA THR A 113 7.05 -7.54 -9.40
C THR A 113 6.39 -6.94 -10.63
N PRO A 114 6.39 -5.60 -10.78
CA PRO A 114 5.79 -4.95 -11.94
C PRO A 114 6.40 -5.45 -13.26
N ILE A 115 5.55 -5.72 -14.24
CA ILE A 115 5.97 -6.20 -15.56
C ILE A 115 6.28 -5.04 -16.51
N ASN A 116 5.98 -3.80 -16.11
CA ASN A 116 6.15 -2.63 -16.95
C ASN A 116 7.64 -2.31 -17.17
N GLU A 117 7.99 -1.96 -18.38
CA GLU A 117 9.31 -1.44 -18.70
C GLU A 117 9.43 0.01 -18.24
N TYR A 118 10.04 0.20 -17.09
CA TYR A 118 10.31 1.52 -16.52
C TYR A 118 11.72 1.98 -16.85
N LYS A 119 11.85 3.28 -17.03
CA LYS A 119 13.12 3.99 -17.21
C LYS A 119 13.40 4.87 -16.01
N MET A 120 14.62 4.84 -15.51
CA MET A 120 15.06 5.73 -14.44
C MET A 120 15.20 7.15 -14.96
N LEU A 121 14.56 8.09 -14.28
CA LEU A 121 14.61 9.52 -14.58
C LEU A 121 15.07 10.29 -13.36
N HIS A 122 16.08 11.15 -13.55
CA HIS A 122 16.53 12.06 -12.50
C HIS A 122 15.81 13.40 -12.62
N LEU A 123 15.31 13.92 -11.51
CA LEU A 123 14.62 15.21 -11.43
C LEU A 123 15.50 16.20 -10.67
N ASP A 124 16.16 17.08 -11.40
CA ASP A 124 17.13 18.05 -10.85
C ASP A 124 16.51 19.05 -9.87
N CYS A 125 15.21 19.35 -10.04
CA CYS A 125 14.54 20.36 -9.22
C CYS A 125 14.48 20.01 -7.72
N CYS A 126 14.40 18.73 -7.38
CA CYS A 126 14.36 18.24 -6.00
C CYS A 126 15.40 17.13 -5.73
N ASP A 127 16.31 16.89 -6.66
CA ASP A 127 17.38 15.88 -6.56
C ASP A 127 16.85 14.49 -6.21
N ILE A 128 15.83 14.04 -6.95
CA ILE A 128 15.21 12.73 -6.75
C ILE A 128 15.20 11.89 -8.03
N ASN A 129 15.19 10.58 -7.84
CA ASN A 129 15.00 9.62 -8.92
C ASN A 129 13.59 9.03 -8.89
N ILE A 130 12.99 8.94 -10.05
CA ILE A 130 11.71 8.24 -10.28
C ILE A 130 11.88 7.25 -11.41
N LYS A 131 10.97 6.29 -11.52
CA LYS A 131 10.83 5.48 -12.73
C LYS A 131 9.47 5.75 -13.38
N ALA A 132 9.49 5.97 -14.68
CA ALA A 132 8.30 6.12 -15.50
C ALA A 132 8.50 5.36 -16.80
N THR A 133 7.44 5.20 -17.58
CA THR A 133 7.55 4.54 -18.89
C THR A 133 8.31 5.42 -19.88
N SER A 134 8.84 4.80 -20.94
CA SER A 134 9.48 5.57 -22.03
C SER A 134 8.52 6.54 -22.71
N PHE A 135 7.24 6.21 -22.73
CA PHE A 135 6.20 7.09 -23.26
C PHE A 135 6.05 8.35 -22.39
N ASP A 136 5.97 8.18 -21.06
CA ASP A 136 5.85 9.29 -20.13
C ASP A 136 7.09 10.20 -20.16
N ASP A 137 8.28 9.61 -20.27
CA ASP A 137 9.55 10.37 -20.45
C ASP A 137 9.52 11.21 -21.72
N SER A 138 8.92 10.69 -22.81
CA SER A 138 8.83 11.39 -24.09
C SER A 138 7.89 12.59 -24.08
N ILE A 139 6.83 12.54 -23.25
CA ILE A 139 5.86 13.64 -23.13
C ILE A 139 6.32 14.66 -22.08
N GLY A 140 7.16 14.24 -21.16
CA GLY A 140 7.58 14.99 -19.99
C GLY A 140 6.87 14.53 -18.72
N VAL A 141 7.59 14.59 -17.62
CA VAL A 141 7.10 14.17 -16.30
C VAL A 141 7.09 15.34 -15.33
N TYR A 142 6.24 15.23 -14.30
CA TYR A 142 6.17 16.20 -13.22
C TYR A 142 6.96 15.69 -12.01
N CYS A 143 7.55 16.62 -11.27
CA CYS A 143 8.20 16.28 -10.02
C CYS A 143 7.14 15.98 -8.94
N PRO A 144 7.19 14.82 -8.28
CA PRO A 144 6.22 14.48 -7.24
C PRO A 144 6.33 15.37 -6.00
N ILE A 145 7.43 16.07 -5.79
CA ILE A 145 7.64 16.93 -4.62
C ILE A 145 7.18 18.36 -4.89
N CYS A 146 7.66 18.98 -5.96
CA CYS A 146 7.38 20.40 -6.24
C CYS A 146 6.38 20.64 -7.36
N GLY A 147 5.96 19.61 -8.09
CA GLY A 147 5.07 19.71 -9.24
C GLY A 147 5.69 20.35 -10.49
N GLY A 148 6.99 20.66 -10.47
CA GLY A 148 7.72 21.18 -11.62
C GLY A 148 7.77 20.18 -12.77
N THR A 149 7.74 20.68 -14.01
CA THR A 149 7.83 19.82 -15.21
C THR A 149 9.27 19.56 -15.60
N ARG A 150 9.55 18.34 -16.02
CA ARG A 150 10.72 17.95 -16.78
C ARG A 150 10.26 17.65 -18.21
N LEU A 151 10.66 18.48 -19.13
CA LEU A 151 10.44 18.30 -20.57
C LEU A 151 11.66 17.67 -21.22
#